data_3b1ffbbd6a7f8d5b02b6ebd1c4aef656
#
_entry.id   3b1ffbbd6a7f8d5b02b6ebd1c4aef656
#
_cell.length_a   1.000
_cell.length_b   1.000
_cell.length_c   1.000
_cell.angle_alpha   90.00
_cell.angle_beta   90.00
_cell.angle_gamma   90.00
#
_symmetry.space_group_name_H-M   'P 1'
#
loop_
_entity.id
_entity.type
_entity.pdbx_description
1 polymer ?
#
loop_
_entity_poly.entity_id
_entity_poly.type
_entity_poly.pdbx_seq_one_letter_code
_entity_poly.pdbx_strand_id
1 'polypeptide(L)'
;TFGPTSKGAKIEWSKTYALDIVEKLAPEMIIKNYNITDENELKDIINRYEDDSFVVKPEGLTGGKGVKVGGIHFKGKEEGYEYAKSCLEGSGNVIIQDKIEGREFTVMALTDGENIVVTPTTFDYPYRFDEDKGPGTGGMGCLSFENGLLPFLEQSDIDECSKLIKDTLKLINKDSLEFNGVIYGGFFKTKN
;
A
#
# COMPACT_ATOMS: atom_id res chain seq x y z
N THR A 1 -21.33 -11.60 11.80
CA THR A 1 -20.12 -12.08 11.07
C THR A 1 -19.00 -11.12 11.40
N PHE A 2 -17.82 -11.65 11.73
CA PHE A 2 -16.61 -10.85 11.87
C PHE A 2 -15.93 -10.76 10.50
N GLY A 3 -16.00 -9.61 9.87
CA GLY A 3 -15.51 -9.31 8.53
C GLY A 3 -16.28 -8.15 7.89
N PRO A 4 -15.70 -7.43 6.93
CA PRO A 4 -16.34 -6.32 6.26
C PRO A 4 -17.48 -6.80 5.35
N THR A 5 -18.42 -5.90 5.06
CA THR A 5 -19.34 -6.07 3.93
C THR A 5 -18.57 -5.96 2.60
N SER A 6 -19.20 -6.35 1.48
CA SER A 6 -18.59 -6.17 0.16
C SER A 6 -18.25 -4.71 -0.15
N LYS A 7 -19.02 -3.77 0.41
CA LYS A 7 -18.77 -2.33 0.28
C LYS A 7 -17.59 -1.89 1.15
N GLY A 8 -17.52 -2.35 2.41
CA GLY A 8 -16.40 -2.06 3.30
C GLY A 8 -15.09 -2.69 2.81
N ALA A 9 -15.16 -3.89 2.21
CA ALA A 9 -14.00 -4.57 1.62
C ALA A 9 -13.41 -3.85 0.39
N LYS A 10 -14.04 -2.79 -0.12
CA LYS A 10 -13.53 -2.00 -1.25
C LYS A 10 -12.12 -1.48 -0.99
N ILE A 11 -11.80 -1.13 0.26
CA ILE A 11 -10.47 -0.64 0.63
C ILE A 11 -9.36 -1.67 0.37
N GLU A 12 -9.69 -2.96 0.37
CA GLU A 12 -8.73 -4.04 0.12
C GLU A 12 -8.51 -4.28 -1.38
N TRP A 13 -9.60 -4.31 -2.16
CA TRP A 13 -9.48 -4.68 -3.57
C TRP A 13 -9.29 -3.48 -4.51
N SER A 14 -9.58 -2.25 -4.10
CA SER A 14 -9.36 -1.05 -4.90
C SER A 14 -8.24 -0.20 -4.28
N LYS A 15 -7.06 -0.27 -4.89
CA LYS A 15 -5.90 0.54 -4.50
C LYS A 15 -6.17 2.02 -4.71
N THR A 16 -6.84 2.39 -5.79
CA THR A 16 -7.26 3.77 -6.07
C THR A 16 -8.13 4.30 -4.94
N TYR A 17 -9.16 3.54 -4.53
CA TYR A 17 -10.04 3.96 -3.43
C TYR A 17 -9.28 4.12 -2.10
N ALA A 18 -8.34 3.22 -1.80
CA ALA A 18 -7.52 3.34 -0.61
C ALA A 18 -6.63 4.60 -0.64
N LEU A 19 -6.01 4.90 -1.79
CA LEU A 19 -5.20 6.10 -1.99
C LEU A 19 -6.04 7.39 -1.87
N ASP A 20 -7.24 7.44 -2.45
CA ASP A 20 -8.17 8.57 -2.33
C ASP A 20 -8.53 8.86 -0.86
N ILE A 21 -8.70 7.81 -0.04
CA ILE A 21 -8.94 7.94 1.40
C ILE A 21 -7.72 8.55 2.10
N VAL A 22 -6.52 8.03 1.81
CA VAL A 22 -5.27 8.54 2.42
C VAL A 22 -5.06 10.00 2.01
N GLU A 23 -5.20 10.34 0.73
CA GLU A 23 -5.07 11.72 0.24
C GLU A 23 -6.03 12.68 0.94
N LYS A 24 -7.24 12.22 1.22
CA LYS A 24 -8.25 13.03 1.91
C LYS A 24 -7.98 13.20 3.40
N LEU A 25 -7.47 12.17 4.09
CA LEU A 25 -7.35 12.15 5.55
C LEU A 25 -5.95 12.55 6.04
N ALA A 26 -4.92 12.26 5.26
CA ALA A 26 -3.51 12.49 5.58
C ALA A 26 -2.69 12.75 4.31
N PRO A 27 -2.90 13.89 3.62
CA PRO A 27 -2.22 14.19 2.36
C PRO A 27 -0.69 14.24 2.49
N GLU A 28 -0.18 14.50 3.71
CA GLU A 28 1.25 14.46 4.02
C GLU A 28 1.84 13.04 4.05
N MET A 29 1.02 12.01 4.21
CA MET A 29 1.45 10.61 4.25
C MET A 29 1.33 9.91 2.89
N ILE A 30 0.69 10.53 1.91
CA ILE A 30 0.51 9.90 0.62
C ILE A 30 1.78 9.98 -0.23
N ILE A 31 2.18 8.86 -0.81
CA ILE A 31 3.22 8.85 -1.83
C ILE A 31 2.59 9.35 -3.13
N LYS A 32 3.26 10.29 -3.79
CA LYS A 32 2.79 10.83 -5.07
C LYS A 32 2.52 9.71 -6.06
N ASN A 33 1.31 9.71 -6.62
CA ASN A 33 0.84 8.66 -7.51
C ASN A 33 -0.06 9.22 -8.60
N TYR A 34 -0.26 8.43 -9.64
CA TYR A 34 -1.13 8.71 -10.78
C TYR A 34 -1.98 7.48 -11.06
N ASN A 35 -3.29 7.61 -11.04
CA ASN A 35 -4.22 6.58 -11.47
C ASN A 35 -4.55 6.81 -12.95
N ILE A 36 -4.10 5.92 -13.81
CA ILE A 36 -4.06 6.09 -15.26
C ILE A 36 -5.02 5.10 -15.92
N THR A 37 -5.87 5.62 -16.81
CA THR A 37 -6.85 4.85 -17.58
C THR A 37 -6.66 4.96 -19.10
N ASP A 38 -5.70 5.76 -19.55
CA ASP A 38 -5.39 6.03 -20.96
C ASP A 38 -3.91 5.79 -21.27
N GLU A 39 -3.63 5.17 -22.41
CA GLU A 39 -2.25 4.81 -22.80
C GLU A 39 -1.38 6.04 -23.12
N ASN A 40 -1.96 7.12 -23.66
CA ASN A 40 -1.20 8.33 -23.97
C ASN A 40 -0.80 9.03 -22.66
N GLU A 41 -1.73 9.08 -21.71
CA GLU A 41 -1.44 9.59 -20.35
C GLU A 41 -0.35 8.74 -19.68
N LEU A 42 -0.42 7.41 -19.79
CA LEU A 42 0.60 6.51 -19.25
C LEU A 42 2.00 6.86 -19.79
N LYS A 43 2.11 7.04 -21.08
CA LYS A 43 3.36 7.39 -21.75
C LYS A 43 3.89 8.75 -21.26
N ASP A 44 3.01 9.75 -21.19
CA ASP A 44 3.37 11.09 -20.74
C ASP A 44 3.84 11.11 -19.28
N ILE A 45 3.18 10.36 -18.40
CA ILE A 45 3.56 10.27 -17.00
C ILE A 45 4.90 9.54 -16.84
N ILE A 46 5.09 8.39 -17.47
CA ILE A 46 6.36 7.63 -17.35
C ILE A 46 7.54 8.44 -17.91
N ASN A 47 7.34 9.22 -18.96
CA ASN A 47 8.39 10.09 -19.50
C ASN A 47 8.91 11.15 -18.52
N ARG A 48 8.12 11.53 -17.50
CA ARG A 48 8.52 12.50 -16.46
C ARG A 48 9.42 11.89 -15.39
N TYR A 49 9.44 10.58 -15.28
CA TYR A 49 10.30 9.87 -14.32
C TYR A 49 11.72 9.72 -14.87
N GLU A 50 12.68 9.52 -13.99
CA GLU A 50 13.98 8.97 -14.34
C GLU A 50 13.90 7.43 -14.39
N ASP A 51 14.89 6.80 -15.01
CA ASP A 51 14.97 5.35 -15.03
C ASP A 51 14.94 4.78 -13.60
N ASP A 52 14.22 3.70 -13.42
CA ASP A 52 14.13 2.97 -12.15
C ASP A 52 13.54 3.76 -10.95
N SER A 53 12.98 4.96 -11.18
CA SER A 53 12.50 5.85 -10.11
C SER A 53 11.00 5.76 -9.80
N PHE A 54 10.30 4.79 -10.37
CA PHE A 54 8.86 4.60 -10.17
C PHE A 54 8.46 3.17 -9.87
N VAL A 55 7.23 3.01 -9.39
CA VAL A 55 6.59 1.75 -9.07
C VAL A 55 5.31 1.62 -9.89
N VAL A 56 5.08 0.44 -10.43
CA VAL A 56 3.87 0.08 -11.18
C VAL A 56 3.00 -0.82 -10.31
N LYS A 57 1.75 -0.41 -10.09
CA LYS A 57 0.77 -1.17 -9.30
C LYS A 57 -0.49 -1.42 -10.14
N PRO A 58 -0.80 -2.67 -10.51
CA PRO A 58 -2.08 -2.98 -11.12
C PRO A 58 -3.22 -2.78 -10.11
N GLU A 59 -4.37 -2.32 -10.58
CA GLU A 59 -5.58 -2.27 -9.76
C GLU A 59 -6.09 -3.68 -9.46
N GLY A 60 -6.85 -3.81 -8.38
CA GLY A 60 -7.42 -5.07 -7.95
C GLY A 60 -6.48 -5.94 -7.11
N LEU A 61 -6.99 -7.12 -6.76
CA LEU A 61 -6.25 -8.10 -5.95
C LEU A 61 -5.24 -8.86 -6.80
N THR A 62 -3.97 -8.75 -6.46
CA THR A 62 -2.86 -9.44 -7.15
C THR A 62 -2.10 -10.42 -6.27
N GLY A 63 -2.55 -10.60 -5.01
CA GLY A 63 -1.92 -11.53 -4.06
C GLY A 63 -0.46 -11.20 -3.76
N GLY A 64 -0.12 -9.90 -3.70
CA GLY A 64 1.25 -9.43 -3.43
C GLY A 64 2.23 -9.57 -4.61
N LYS A 65 1.77 -10.04 -5.78
CA LYS A 65 2.67 -10.37 -6.90
C LYS A 65 2.62 -9.37 -8.07
N GLY A 66 1.69 -8.43 -8.05
CA GLY A 66 1.47 -7.50 -9.15
C GLY A 66 2.25 -6.18 -9.04
N VAL A 67 2.78 -5.85 -7.87
CA VAL A 67 3.57 -4.63 -7.70
C VAL A 67 4.97 -4.84 -8.24
N LYS A 68 5.41 -3.95 -9.14
CA LYS A 68 6.77 -3.97 -9.66
C LYS A 68 7.48 -2.64 -9.40
N VAL A 69 8.69 -2.73 -8.89
CA VAL A 69 9.53 -1.61 -8.47
C VAL A 69 10.70 -1.47 -9.44
N GLY A 70 10.92 -0.27 -9.94
CA GLY A 70 12.05 0.05 -10.83
C GLY A 70 13.41 -0.23 -10.18
N GLY A 71 14.34 -0.78 -10.97
CA GLY A 71 15.65 -1.20 -10.51
C GLY A 71 15.69 -2.53 -9.75
N ILE A 72 14.51 -3.07 -9.37
CA ILE A 72 14.37 -4.37 -8.72
C ILE A 72 13.68 -5.38 -9.65
N HIS A 73 12.52 -5.00 -10.18
CA HIS A 73 11.66 -5.90 -10.97
C HIS A 73 11.65 -5.59 -12.46
N PHE A 74 12.07 -4.40 -12.84
CA PHE A 74 12.28 -3.97 -14.23
C PHE A 74 13.43 -2.96 -14.28
N LYS A 75 14.02 -2.77 -15.47
CA LYS A 75 15.11 -1.82 -15.69
C LYS A 75 14.73 -0.82 -16.78
N GLY A 76 14.93 0.47 -16.44
CA GLY A 76 14.63 1.57 -17.35
C GLY A 76 13.13 1.81 -17.54
N LYS A 77 12.82 2.91 -18.21
CA LYS A 77 11.43 3.34 -18.45
C LYS A 77 10.69 2.40 -19.39
N GLU A 78 11.36 1.84 -20.38
CA GLU A 78 10.75 1.00 -21.42
C GLU A 78 10.13 -0.28 -20.83
N GLU A 79 10.91 -1.04 -20.05
CA GLU A 79 10.39 -2.25 -19.40
C GLU A 79 9.26 -1.92 -18.42
N GLY A 80 9.39 -0.78 -17.68
CA GLY A 80 8.36 -0.29 -16.77
C GLY A 80 7.07 0.08 -17.51
N TYR A 81 7.20 0.75 -18.66
CA TYR A 81 6.08 1.12 -19.51
C TYR A 81 5.35 -0.12 -20.09
N GLU A 82 6.08 -1.07 -20.65
CA GLU A 82 5.50 -2.30 -21.19
C GLU A 82 4.72 -3.07 -20.11
N TYR A 83 5.26 -3.15 -18.91
CA TYR A 83 4.55 -3.76 -17.80
C TYR A 83 3.30 -2.98 -17.41
N ALA A 84 3.40 -1.66 -17.28
CA ALA A 84 2.26 -0.80 -16.93
C ALA A 84 1.16 -0.85 -17.98
N LYS A 85 1.52 -0.88 -19.29
CA LYS A 85 0.61 -1.07 -20.40
C LYS A 85 -0.12 -2.41 -20.31
N SER A 86 0.57 -3.49 -20.04
CA SER A 86 -0.07 -4.80 -19.85
C SER A 86 -1.07 -4.82 -18.67
N CYS A 87 -0.77 -4.08 -17.59
CA CYS A 87 -1.70 -3.91 -16.48
C CYS A 87 -2.93 -3.10 -16.88
N LEU A 88 -2.73 -2.00 -17.62
CA LEU A 88 -3.82 -1.15 -18.14
C LEU A 88 -4.76 -1.93 -19.04
N GLU A 89 -4.22 -2.72 -19.98
CA GLU A 89 -4.99 -3.59 -20.87
C GLU A 89 -5.77 -4.68 -20.10
N GLY A 90 -5.21 -5.21 -19.02
CA GLY A 90 -5.81 -6.29 -18.23
C GLY A 90 -6.89 -5.84 -17.25
N SER A 91 -6.74 -4.67 -16.61
CA SER A 91 -7.63 -4.20 -15.54
C SER A 91 -8.36 -2.89 -15.85
N GLY A 92 -8.04 -2.24 -16.96
CA GLY A 92 -8.65 -0.96 -17.35
C GLY A 92 -8.03 0.26 -16.64
N ASN A 93 -7.17 0.05 -15.64
CA ASN A 93 -6.37 1.10 -15.02
C ASN A 93 -5.07 0.57 -14.41
N VAL A 94 -4.12 1.47 -14.21
CA VAL A 94 -2.83 1.20 -13.57
C VAL A 94 -2.40 2.39 -12.72
N ILE A 95 -1.76 2.14 -11.59
CA ILE A 95 -1.21 3.17 -10.73
C ILE A 95 0.30 3.25 -10.93
N ILE A 96 0.79 4.43 -11.29
CA ILE A 96 2.21 4.77 -11.28
C ILE A 96 2.48 5.62 -10.05
N GLN A 97 3.46 5.22 -9.25
CA GLN A 97 3.77 5.84 -7.96
C GLN A 97 5.26 6.13 -7.87
N ASP A 98 5.62 7.22 -7.19
CA ASP A 98 7.02 7.53 -6.89
C ASP A 98 7.66 6.38 -6.11
N LYS A 99 8.87 5.99 -6.50
CA LYS A 99 9.68 5.07 -5.70
C LYS A 99 10.29 5.86 -4.54
N ILE A 100 10.00 5.42 -3.33
CA ILE A 100 10.57 6.01 -2.12
C ILE A 100 11.60 5.06 -1.48
N GLU A 101 12.53 5.64 -0.75
CA GLU A 101 13.48 4.90 0.06
C GLU A 101 13.08 5.01 1.54
N GLY A 102 12.99 3.86 2.19
CA GLY A 102 12.61 3.80 3.59
C GLY A 102 12.52 2.37 4.10
N ARG A 103 12.20 2.22 5.37
CA ARG A 103 11.90 0.92 5.96
C ARG A 103 10.39 0.72 5.98
N GLU A 104 9.94 -0.32 5.32
CA GLU A 104 8.53 -0.72 5.33
C GLU A 104 8.17 -1.33 6.67
N PHE A 105 6.96 -1.06 7.14
CA PHE A 105 6.38 -1.69 8.33
C PHE A 105 4.87 -1.72 8.20
N THR A 106 4.26 -2.63 8.95
CA THR A 106 2.81 -2.81 8.95
C THR A 106 2.23 -2.47 10.33
N VAL A 107 1.15 -1.72 10.32
CA VAL A 107 0.28 -1.49 11.47
C VAL A 107 -1.05 -2.18 11.21
N MET A 108 -1.43 -3.11 12.08
CA MET A 108 -2.72 -3.78 12.02
C MET A 108 -3.62 -3.33 13.15
N ALA A 109 -4.92 -3.40 12.94
CA ALA A 109 -5.92 -3.16 13.95
C ALA A 109 -7.11 -4.11 13.83
N LEU A 110 -7.67 -4.48 14.98
CA LEU A 110 -8.94 -5.17 15.06
C LEU A 110 -10.03 -4.16 15.42
N THR A 111 -11.18 -4.29 14.78
CA THR A 111 -12.33 -3.41 15.06
C THR A 111 -13.64 -4.19 15.05
N ASP A 112 -14.53 -3.81 15.94
CA ASP A 112 -15.95 -4.19 15.93
C ASP A 112 -16.82 -3.17 15.17
N GLY A 113 -16.19 -2.12 14.62
CA GLY A 113 -16.81 -1.01 13.92
C GLY A 113 -16.89 0.29 14.74
N GLU A 114 -16.78 0.20 16.08
CA GLU A 114 -16.75 1.33 17.01
C GLU A 114 -15.40 1.42 17.73
N ASN A 115 -14.96 0.30 18.29
CA ASN A 115 -13.70 0.18 19.01
C ASN A 115 -12.59 -0.30 18.11
N ILE A 116 -11.37 0.14 18.39
CA ILE A 116 -10.18 -0.23 17.63
C ILE A 116 -9.06 -0.60 18.58
N VAL A 117 -8.51 -1.78 18.38
CA VAL A 117 -7.32 -2.26 19.09
C VAL A 117 -6.19 -2.42 18.07
N VAL A 118 -5.16 -1.60 18.20
CA VAL A 118 -3.95 -1.68 17.37
C VAL A 118 -3.04 -2.77 17.90
N THR A 119 -2.55 -3.62 17.01
CA THR A 119 -1.58 -4.68 17.35
C THR A 119 -0.16 -4.10 17.41
N PRO A 120 0.81 -4.85 17.96
CA PRO A 120 2.23 -4.53 17.77
C PRO A 120 2.58 -4.33 16.30
N THR A 121 3.47 -3.38 16.02
CA THR A 121 3.97 -3.18 14.65
C THR A 121 4.77 -4.36 14.17
N THR A 122 4.68 -4.66 12.88
CA THR A 122 5.42 -5.76 12.26
C THR A 122 6.32 -5.28 11.13
N PHE A 123 7.46 -5.92 11.02
CA PHE A 123 8.32 -5.88 9.85
C PHE A 123 8.14 -7.19 9.10
N ASP A 124 7.74 -7.13 7.84
CA ASP A 124 7.40 -8.29 7.04
C ASP A 124 8.56 -8.67 6.10
N TYR A 125 8.70 -9.97 5.86
CA TYR A 125 9.65 -10.53 4.90
C TYR A 125 8.88 -11.04 3.67
N PRO A 126 8.64 -10.18 2.67
CA PRO A 126 7.80 -10.54 1.53
C PRO A 126 8.55 -11.31 0.45
N TYR A 127 9.89 -11.26 0.42
CA TYR A 127 10.67 -11.86 -0.64
C TYR A 127 11.09 -13.29 -0.32
N ARG A 128 11.26 -14.10 -1.39
CA ARG A 128 11.54 -15.52 -1.26
C ARG A 128 12.93 -15.83 -0.71
N PHE A 129 13.91 -14.98 -0.99
CA PHE A 129 15.31 -15.19 -0.66
C PHE A 129 15.81 -14.05 0.24
N ASP A 130 16.91 -14.32 0.92
CA ASP A 130 17.60 -13.36 1.77
C ASP A 130 17.97 -12.07 1.01
N GLU A 131 18.14 -10.99 1.75
CA GLU A 131 18.47 -9.65 1.23
C GLU A 131 17.42 -9.10 0.25
N ASP A 132 16.16 -9.38 0.51
CA ASP A 132 14.99 -8.94 -0.28
C ASP A 132 15.08 -9.34 -1.76
N LYS A 133 15.67 -10.53 -2.02
CA LYS A 133 15.85 -11.05 -3.37
C LYS A 133 14.76 -12.03 -3.78
N GLY A 134 14.61 -12.16 -5.09
CA GLY A 134 13.66 -13.09 -5.72
C GLY A 134 12.23 -12.54 -5.80
N PRO A 135 11.28 -13.40 -6.18
CA PRO A 135 9.90 -12.99 -6.34
C PRO A 135 9.24 -12.66 -5.00
N GLY A 136 8.34 -11.67 -5.02
CA GLY A 136 7.43 -11.41 -3.93
C GLY A 136 6.53 -12.61 -3.63
N THR A 137 6.19 -12.78 -2.36
CA THR A 137 5.33 -13.86 -1.85
C THR A 137 4.19 -13.27 -1.03
N GLY A 138 3.33 -14.10 -0.48
CA GLY A 138 2.33 -13.69 0.51
C GLY A 138 2.90 -13.49 1.92
N GLY A 139 4.23 -13.54 2.08
CA GLY A 139 4.96 -13.41 3.34
C GLY A 139 5.73 -14.69 3.70
N MET A 140 7.03 -14.55 3.97
CA MET A 140 7.89 -15.63 4.45
C MET A 140 7.98 -15.66 5.97
N GLY A 141 7.56 -14.59 6.62
CA GLY A 141 7.53 -14.40 8.05
C GLY A 141 7.39 -12.93 8.41
N CYS A 142 7.23 -12.64 9.67
CA CYS A 142 7.22 -11.28 10.20
C CYS A 142 7.94 -11.23 11.54
N LEU A 143 8.38 -10.03 11.89
CA LEU A 143 9.06 -9.74 13.15
C LEU A 143 8.33 -8.62 13.87
N SER A 144 8.10 -8.78 15.16
CA SER A 144 7.69 -7.71 16.07
C SER A 144 8.53 -7.76 17.35
N PHE A 145 8.47 -6.71 18.18
CA PHE A 145 9.22 -6.62 19.41
C PHE A 145 8.28 -6.61 20.62
N GLU A 146 8.80 -7.03 21.79
CA GLU A 146 8.04 -7.16 23.03
C GLU A 146 7.31 -5.88 23.44
N ASN A 147 7.92 -4.72 23.20
CA ASN A 147 7.31 -3.41 23.45
C ASN A 147 6.32 -2.95 22.35
N GLY A 148 6.10 -3.77 21.32
CA GLY A 148 5.22 -3.44 20.18
C GLY A 148 5.80 -2.43 19.17
N LEU A 149 7.05 -2.00 19.39
CA LEU A 149 7.71 -0.95 18.60
C LEU A 149 8.95 -1.51 17.90
N LEU A 150 9.01 -1.37 16.59
CA LEU A 150 10.21 -1.73 15.80
C LEU A 150 11.36 -0.75 16.11
N PRO A 151 12.64 -1.18 16.12
CA PRO A 151 13.77 -0.36 16.59
C PRO A 151 14.02 0.95 15.82
N PHE A 152 13.42 1.10 14.65
CA PHE A 152 13.55 2.29 13.79
C PHE A 152 12.32 3.21 13.86
N LEU A 153 11.33 2.87 14.69
CA LEU A 153 10.10 3.65 14.87
C LEU A 153 10.09 4.34 16.22
N GLU A 154 9.39 5.45 16.25
CA GLU A 154 9.03 6.17 17.47
C GLU A 154 7.54 5.98 17.78
N GLN A 155 7.12 6.25 19.02
CA GLN A 155 5.71 6.14 19.38
C GLN A 155 4.83 7.09 18.56
N SER A 156 5.33 8.26 18.21
CA SER A 156 4.65 9.22 17.32
C SER A 156 4.31 8.64 15.97
N ASP A 157 5.19 7.82 15.37
CA ASP A 157 4.94 7.16 14.09
C ASP A 157 3.71 6.23 14.19
N ILE A 158 3.64 5.48 15.30
CA ILE A 158 2.51 4.55 15.51
C ILE A 158 1.22 5.31 15.78
N ASP A 159 1.30 6.41 16.52
CA ASP A 159 0.14 7.24 16.84
C ASP A 159 -0.46 7.86 15.55
N GLU A 160 0.38 8.35 14.64
CA GLU A 160 -0.03 8.88 13.34
C GLU A 160 -0.66 7.79 12.46
N CYS A 161 0.01 6.65 12.30
CA CYS A 161 -0.54 5.51 11.54
C CYS A 161 -1.87 5.01 12.12
N SER A 162 -1.92 4.89 13.45
CA SER A 162 -3.14 4.47 14.16
C SER A 162 -4.28 5.47 14.00
N LYS A 163 -3.97 6.76 13.99
CA LYS A 163 -4.94 7.82 13.73
C LYS A 163 -5.51 7.70 12.32
N LEU A 164 -4.66 7.51 11.31
CA LEU A 164 -5.11 7.32 9.92
C LEU A 164 -6.03 6.10 9.80
N ILE A 165 -5.67 4.96 10.38
CA ILE A 165 -6.53 3.76 10.40
C ILE A 165 -7.88 4.04 11.06
N LYS A 166 -7.88 4.71 12.22
CA LYS A 166 -9.11 5.09 12.93
C LYS A 166 -10.01 6.00 12.10
N ASP A 167 -9.43 7.02 11.48
CA ASP A 167 -10.19 7.98 10.69
C ASP A 167 -10.69 7.36 9.37
N THR A 168 -9.93 6.43 8.79
CA THR A 168 -10.36 5.59 7.66
C THR A 168 -11.60 4.76 8.02
N LEU A 169 -11.58 4.07 9.15
CA LEU A 169 -12.72 3.27 9.62
C LEU A 169 -13.95 4.12 9.91
N LYS A 170 -13.78 5.29 10.52
CA LYS A 170 -14.89 6.25 10.72
C LYS A 170 -15.49 6.71 9.38
N LEU A 171 -14.64 6.94 8.38
CA LEU A 171 -15.10 7.35 7.06
C LEU A 171 -15.89 6.24 6.36
N ILE A 172 -15.41 5.01 6.42
CA ILE A 172 -16.06 3.84 5.80
C ILE A 172 -17.39 3.54 6.50
N ASN A 173 -17.44 3.63 7.83
CA ASN A 173 -18.61 3.32 8.64
C ASN A 173 -19.56 4.52 8.88
N LYS A 174 -19.33 5.64 8.19
CA LYS A 174 -20.06 6.89 8.44
C LYS A 174 -21.59 6.75 8.40
N ASP A 175 -22.10 6.03 7.42
CA ASP A 175 -23.55 5.93 7.17
C ASP A 175 -24.12 4.57 7.64
N SER A 176 -23.29 3.56 7.77
CA SER A 176 -23.66 2.21 8.24
C SER A 176 -22.41 1.42 8.61
N LEU A 177 -22.58 0.36 9.40
CA LEU A 177 -21.48 -0.55 9.72
C LEU A 177 -21.08 -1.38 8.48
N GLU A 178 -20.09 -0.90 7.74
CA GLU A 178 -19.58 -1.55 6.53
C GLU A 178 -18.30 -2.36 6.80
N PHE A 179 -17.52 -1.97 7.81
CA PHE A 179 -16.26 -2.61 8.14
C PHE A 179 -16.18 -2.95 9.63
N ASN A 180 -16.15 -4.25 9.94
CA ASN A 180 -15.66 -4.81 11.18
C ASN A 180 -14.68 -5.95 10.85
N GLY A 181 -13.67 -6.18 11.65
CA GLY A 181 -12.68 -7.21 11.37
C GLY A 181 -11.25 -6.74 11.56
N VAL A 182 -10.36 -7.21 10.72
CA VAL A 182 -8.94 -6.82 10.71
C VAL A 182 -8.69 -5.85 9.56
N ILE A 183 -8.10 -4.72 9.86
CA ILE A 183 -7.59 -3.75 8.89
C ILE A 183 -6.10 -3.57 9.09
N TYR A 184 -5.34 -3.33 8.03
CA TYR A 184 -3.92 -3.02 8.11
C TYR A 184 -3.53 -1.90 7.15
N GLY A 185 -2.45 -1.22 7.47
CA GLY A 185 -1.77 -0.29 6.57
C GLY A 185 -0.29 -0.66 6.49
N GLY A 186 0.24 -0.69 5.26
CA GLY A 186 1.67 -0.73 4.99
C GLY A 186 2.21 0.69 4.89
N PHE A 187 3.24 0.98 5.68
CA PHE A 187 3.84 2.31 5.80
C PHE A 187 5.34 2.24 5.55
N PHE A 188 5.91 3.39 5.22
CA PHE A 188 7.35 3.54 5.08
C PHE A 188 7.86 4.61 6.05
N LYS A 189 8.84 4.25 6.89
CA LYS A 189 9.63 5.24 7.63
C LYS A 189 10.75 5.72 6.70
N THR A 190 10.60 6.94 6.21
CA THR A 190 11.63 7.62 5.40
C THR A 190 12.64 8.33 6.30
N LYS A 191 13.69 8.87 5.73
CA LYS A 191 14.73 9.63 6.47
C LYS A 191 14.32 11.08 6.73
N ASN A 192 13.27 11.55 6.07
CA ASN A 192 12.75 12.91 6.15
C ASN A 192 11.34 12.89 6.72
#